data_02f0514cb9bf00485c4835f276642dae
#
_entry.id   02f0514cb9bf00485c4835f276642dae
#
_cell.length_a   1.000
_cell.length_b   1.000
_cell.length_c   1.000
_cell.angle_alpha   90.00
_cell.angle_beta   90.00
_cell.angle_gamma   90.00
#
_symmetry.space_group_name_H-M   'P 1'
#
loop_
_entity.id
_entity.type
_entity.pdbx_description
1 polymer ?
#
loop_
_entity_poly.entity_id
_entity_poly.type
_entity_poly.pdbx_seq_one_letter_code
_entity_poly.pdbx_strand_id
1 'polypeptide(L)'
;MAADRYLRFDVRRPPGGRPLLWPVRVWKVLYPTNRVLKLNLFQQAVLGLARARCQDSSEMAELLGLDRELVAFIIATQLIPNGWMTTLGSVTSQGERVLEEAQDASEEVRMGYAYQDAISGNWLPRFTEELPEIEAKRVDERGYPVFLRDLDSGKEDRPFRLNHFREGTLDTAALFDAFQRYRTDHDHAKQRDDELSARVRIESLSFVEDSAQPMWLW
;
A
#
# COMPACT_ATOMS: atom_id res chain seq x y z
N MET A 1 -21.01 -20.56 18.50
CA MET A 1 -19.56 -20.20 18.57
C MET A 1 -19.14 -19.89 17.14
N ALA A 2 -18.50 -18.73 16.91
CA ALA A 2 -17.95 -18.43 15.60
C ALA A 2 -16.85 -19.46 15.27
N ALA A 3 -16.79 -19.91 14.01
CA ALA A 3 -15.74 -20.82 13.57
C ALA A 3 -14.37 -20.13 13.68
N ASP A 4 -13.35 -20.87 14.08
CA ASP A 4 -11.98 -20.36 14.10
C ASP A 4 -11.57 -19.98 12.68
N ARG A 5 -10.90 -18.83 12.52
CA ARG A 5 -10.41 -18.32 11.25
C ARG A 5 -8.89 -18.33 11.25
N TYR A 6 -8.30 -18.69 10.13
CA TYR A 6 -6.87 -18.90 10.00
C TYR A 6 -6.33 -18.08 8.85
N LEU A 7 -5.14 -17.49 9.07
CA LEU A 7 -4.44 -16.67 8.09
C LEU A 7 -3.09 -17.31 7.74
N ARG A 8 -2.65 -17.13 6.52
CA ARG A 8 -1.32 -17.53 6.09
C ARG A 8 -0.72 -16.45 5.21
N PHE A 9 0.37 -15.87 5.66
CA PHE A 9 1.17 -15.02 4.80
C PHE A 9 2.05 -15.88 3.88
N ASP A 10 2.28 -15.38 2.67
CA ASP A 10 3.18 -16.03 1.73
C ASP A 10 4.64 -15.77 2.15
N VAL A 11 5.08 -16.53 3.14
CA VAL A 11 6.43 -16.47 3.69
C VAL A 11 7.09 -17.82 3.50
N ARG A 12 8.31 -17.81 2.98
CA ARG A 12 9.09 -19.04 2.78
C ARG A 12 9.38 -19.70 4.11
N ARG A 13 8.88 -20.92 4.29
CA ARG A 13 9.12 -21.70 5.51
C ARG A 13 10.60 -22.09 5.63
N PRO A 14 11.23 -21.86 6.80
CA PRO A 14 12.58 -22.35 7.05
C PRO A 14 12.61 -23.89 7.10
N PRO A 15 13.69 -24.52 6.63
CA PRO A 15 13.86 -25.97 6.72
C PRO A 15 13.78 -26.46 8.18
N GLY A 16 13.04 -27.53 8.44
CA GLY A 16 12.93 -28.13 9.77
C GLY A 16 12.05 -27.38 10.77
N GLY A 17 11.49 -26.24 10.40
CA GLY A 17 10.57 -25.47 11.26
C GLY A 17 9.28 -26.25 11.56
N ARG A 18 8.80 -26.18 12.79
CA ARG A 18 7.46 -26.66 13.16
C ARG A 18 6.44 -25.54 12.94
N PRO A 19 5.31 -25.80 12.35
CA PRO A 19 4.26 -24.79 12.17
C PRO A 19 3.65 -24.41 13.51
N LEU A 20 3.35 -23.13 13.65
CA LEU A 20 2.77 -22.53 14.85
C LEU A 20 1.59 -21.67 14.43
N LEU A 21 0.46 -21.77 15.14
CA LEU A 21 -0.65 -20.85 15.04
C LEU A 21 -0.48 -19.77 16.11
N TRP A 22 -0.17 -18.57 15.66
CA TRP A 22 0.00 -17.40 16.51
C TRP A 22 -1.30 -16.60 16.58
N PRO A 23 -1.79 -16.25 17.78
CA PRO A 23 -3.02 -15.47 17.91
C PRO A 23 -2.79 -14.02 17.48
N VAL A 24 -3.62 -13.55 16.57
CA VAL A 24 -3.60 -12.16 16.09
C VAL A 24 -4.98 -11.55 16.13
N ARG A 25 -5.03 -10.23 16.30
CA ARG A 25 -6.23 -9.43 16.03
C ARG A 25 -6.07 -8.79 14.68
N VAL A 26 -7.10 -8.93 13.86
CA VAL A 26 -7.15 -8.32 12.55
C VAL A 26 -8.09 -7.12 12.61
N TRP A 27 -7.59 -5.99 12.18
CA TRP A 27 -8.31 -4.73 12.16
C TRP A 27 -8.51 -4.28 10.72
N LYS A 28 -9.73 -3.87 10.39
CA LYS A 28 -9.97 -3.15 9.15
C LYS A 28 -9.53 -1.70 9.34
N VAL A 29 -8.75 -1.21 8.41
CA VAL A 29 -8.22 0.15 8.43
C VAL A 29 -8.50 0.84 7.10
N LEU A 30 -8.76 2.13 7.18
CA LEU A 30 -8.84 3.01 6.03
C LEU A 30 -7.55 3.82 5.97
N TYR A 31 -6.89 3.79 4.85
CA TYR A 31 -5.67 4.55 4.62
C TYR A 31 -5.77 5.32 3.30
N PRO A 32 -5.32 6.58 3.29
CA PRO A 32 -5.25 7.34 2.06
C PRO A 32 -4.13 6.77 1.18
N THR A 33 -4.46 6.57 -0.09
CA THR A 33 -3.46 6.30 -1.12
C THR A 33 -3.32 7.55 -1.97
N ASN A 34 -2.09 7.91 -2.30
CA ASN A 34 -1.90 8.93 -3.31
C ASN A 34 -1.86 8.22 -4.66
N ARG A 35 -2.66 8.68 -5.60
CA ARG A 35 -2.44 8.33 -6.99
C ARG A 35 -1.01 8.67 -7.34
N VAL A 36 -0.28 7.73 -7.93
CA VAL A 36 0.99 8.02 -8.57
C VAL A 36 0.69 9.02 -9.67
N LEU A 37 0.94 10.29 -9.39
CA LEU A 37 0.75 11.34 -10.37
C LEU A 37 1.71 11.06 -11.52
N LYS A 38 1.17 10.89 -12.72
CA LYS A 38 1.97 10.76 -13.95
C LYS A 38 2.84 12.01 -14.19
N LEU A 39 2.48 13.12 -13.57
CA LEU A 39 3.17 14.41 -13.64
C LEU A 39 3.80 14.75 -12.29
N ASN A 40 5.06 15.15 -12.32
CA ASN A 40 5.66 15.84 -11.19
C ASN A 40 5.21 17.32 -11.14
N LEU A 41 5.48 18.00 -10.04
CA LEU A 41 5.06 19.39 -9.81
C LEU A 41 5.50 20.34 -10.93
N PHE A 42 6.74 20.21 -11.42
CA PHE A 42 7.28 21.06 -12.48
C PHE A 42 6.60 20.80 -13.83
N GLN A 43 6.40 19.54 -14.17
CA GLN A 43 5.66 19.13 -15.37
C GLN A 43 4.23 19.66 -15.35
N GLN A 44 3.56 19.56 -14.20
CA GLN A 44 2.21 20.06 -13.99
C GLN A 44 2.15 21.58 -14.15
N ALA A 45 3.11 22.31 -13.57
CA ALA A 45 3.17 23.76 -13.68
C ALA A 45 3.41 24.22 -15.13
N VAL A 46 4.37 23.61 -15.84
CA VAL A 46 4.67 23.94 -17.24
C VAL A 46 3.49 23.61 -18.15
N LEU A 47 2.85 22.42 -18.01
CA LEU A 47 1.65 22.08 -18.77
C LEU A 47 0.48 23.01 -18.43
N GLY A 48 0.33 23.41 -17.16
CA GLY A 48 -0.70 24.37 -16.74
C GLY A 48 -0.55 25.73 -17.43
N LEU A 49 0.67 26.25 -17.52
CA LEU A 49 0.97 27.49 -18.24
C LEU A 49 0.75 27.33 -19.76
N ALA A 50 1.15 26.21 -20.34
CA ALA A 50 0.92 25.92 -21.75
C ALA A 50 -0.59 25.86 -22.08
N ARG A 51 -1.41 25.28 -21.19
CA ARG A 51 -2.87 25.30 -21.29
C ARG A 51 -3.44 26.71 -21.22
N ALA A 52 -2.84 27.59 -20.40
CA ALA A 52 -3.16 29.00 -20.32
C ALA A 52 -2.63 29.83 -21.51
N ARG A 53 -2.11 29.15 -22.58
CA ARG A 53 -1.55 29.73 -23.78
C ARG A 53 -0.23 30.50 -23.62
N CYS A 54 0.47 30.34 -22.50
CA CYS A 54 1.85 30.71 -22.39
C CYS A 54 2.69 29.63 -23.09
N GLN A 55 3.28 29.95 -24.25
CA GLN A 55 4.00 28.97 -25.10
C GLN A 55 5.52 29.22 -25.11
N ASP A 56 5.96 30.39 -24.64
CA ASP A 56 7.37 30.74 -24.59
C ASP A 56 8.02 30.21 -23.31
N SER A 57 9.05 29.39 -23.47
CA SER A 57 9.79 28.80 -22.34
C SER A 57 10.46 29.86 -21.45
N SER A 58 10.80 31.01 -21.98
CA SER A 58 11.39 32.12 -21.19
C SER A 58 10.35 32.78 -20.30
N GLU A 59 9.17 33.04 -20.84
CA GLU A 59 8.03 33.58 -20.09
C GLU A 59 7.56 32.57 -19.00
N MET A 60 7.49 31.27 -19.33
CA MET A 60 7.18 30.23 -18.36
C MET A 60 8.20 30.20 -17.23
N ALA A 61 9.49 30.28 -17.54
CA ALA A 61 10.58 30.29 -16.57
C ALA A 61 10.47 31.48 -15.60
N GLU A 62 10.17 32.66 -16.14
CA GLU A 62 9.99 33.88 -15.34
C GLU A 62 8.79 33.77 -14.40
N LEU A 63 7.63 33.27 -14.91
CA LEU A 63 6.43 33.10 -14.12
C LEU A 63 6.56 32.03 -13.02
N LEU A 64 7.36 30.98 -13.26
CA LEU A 64 7.60 29.92 -12.28
C LEU A 64 8.78 30.22 -11.34
N GLY A 65 9.56 31.25 -11.59
CA GLY A 65 10.80 31.51 -10.86
C GLY A 65 11.86 30.43 -11.05
N LEU A 66 11.86 29.76 -12.23
CA LEU A 66 12.76 28.67 -12.58
C LEU A 66 13.80 29.15 -13.60
N ASP A 67 14.87 28.34 -13.72
CA ASP A 67 15.84 28.54 -14.78
C ASP A 67 15.22 28.20 -16.15
N ARG A 68 15.50 29.02 -17.16
CA ARG A 68 15.00 28.83 -18.53
C ARG A 68 15.44 27.50 -19.13
N GLU A 69 16.69 27.10 -18.85
CA GLU A 69 17.23 25.83 -19.39
C GLU A 69 16.49 24.62 -18.77
N LEU A 70 16.12 24.72 -17.48
CA LEU A 70 15.33 23.69 -16.82
C LEU A 70 13.93 23.55 -17.43
N VAL A 71 13.24 24.66 -17.70
CA VAL A 71 11.92 24.63 -18.34
C VAL A 71 12.03 24.06 -19.74
N ALA A 72 13.01 24.51 -20.55
CA ALA A 72 13.25 23.98 -21.87
C ALA A 72 13.59 22.49 -21.85
N PHE A 73 14.39 22.04 -20.88
CA PHE A 73 14.71 20.63 -20.66
C PHE A 73 13.46 19.81 -20.35
N ILE A 74 12.61 20.25 -19.43
CA ILE A 74 11.35 19.56 -19.10
C ILE A 74 10.47 19.41 -20.35
N ILE A 75 10.29 20.48 -21.12
CA ILE A 75 9.51 20.46 -22.34
C ILE A 75 10.08 19.45 -23.35
N ALA A 76 11.36 19.56 -23.66
CA ALA A 76 11.99 18.80 -24.74
C ALA A 76 12.19 17.30 -24.38
N THR A 77 12.51 16.98 -23.13
CA THR A 77 12.87 15.61 -22.73
C THR A 77 11.76 14.85 -22.06
N GLN A 78 10.72 15.53 -21.55
CA GLN A 78 9.67 14.92 -20.77
C GLN A 78 8.28 15.12 -21.39
N LEU A 79 7.87 16.37 -21.68
CA LEU A 79 6.51 16.65 -22.11
C LEU A 79 6.25 16.25 -23.57
N ILE A 80 7.16 16.61 -24.47
CA ILE A 80 7.03 16.28 -25.90
C ILE A 80 7.15 14.77 -26.15
N PRO A 81 8.17 14.06 -25.63
CA PRO A 81 8.31 12.62 -25.87
C PRO A 81 7.15 11.79 -25.29
N ASN A 82 6.54 12.23 -24.20
CA ASN A 82 5.34 11.60 -23.64
C ASN A 82 4.05 11.95 -24.39
N GLY A 83 4.13 12.79 -25.41
CA GLY A 83 2.96 13.20 -26.20
C GLY A 83 2.00 14.15 -25.47
N TRP A 84 2.44 14.79 -24.37
CA TRP A 84 1.61 15.71 -23.59
C TRP A 84 1.66 17.13 -24.12
N MET A 85 2.69 17.46 -24.87
CA MET A 85 2.90 18.78 -25.46
C MET A 85 3.38 18.64 -26.92
N THR A 86 2.96 19.56 -27.77
CA THR A 86 3.45 19.62 -29.15
C THR A 86 4.80 20.35 -29.21
N THR A 87 5.52 20.19 -30.32
CA THR A 87 6.76 20.95 -30.59
C THR A 87 6.53 22.45 -30.73
N LEU A 88 5.29 22.90 -30.93
CA LEU A 88 4.87 24.30 -30.98
C LEU A 88 4.50 24.88 -29.61
N GLY A 89 4.67 24.11 -28.53
CA GLY A 89 4.38 24.57 -27.16
C GLY A 89 2.91 24.49 -26.74
N SER A 90 2.06 23.83 -27.53
CA SER A 90 0.66 23.64 -27.17
C SER A 90 0.42 22.32 -26.48
N VAL A 91 -0.49 22.29 -25.52
CA VAL A 91 -0.92 21.05 -24.83
C VAL A 91 -1.73 20.17 -25.80
N THR A 92 -1.47 18.88 -25.78
CA THR A 92 -2.25 17.90 -26.56
C THR A 92 -3.48 17.45 -25.76
N SER A 93 -4.43 16.77 -26.40
CA SER A 93 -5.57 16.16 -25.71
C SER A 93 -5.14 15.13 -24.65
N GLN A 94 -4.00 14.46 -24.86
CA GLN A 94 -3.43 13.55 -23.87
C GLN A 94 -2.83 14.31 -22.70
N GLY A 95 -2.15 15.44 -22.97
CA GLY A 95 -1.61 16.33 -21.94
C GLY A 95 -2.72 16.96 -21.09
N GLU A 96 -3.83 17.36 -21.69
CA GLU A 96 -5.00 17.86 -20.95
C GLU A 96 -5.57 16.82 -20.00
N ARG A 97 -5.77 15.58 -20.46
CA ARG A 97 -6.26 14.48 -19.59
C ARG A 97 -5.33 14.22 -18.41
N VAL A 98 -4.02 14.15 -18.66
CA VAL A 98 -3.05 13.89 -17.59
C VAL A 98 -2.99 15.06 -16.60
N LEU A 99 -3.18 16.28 -17.07
CA LEU A 99 -3.24 17.48 -16.23
C LEU A 99 -4.53 17.50 -15.38
N GLU A 100 -5.67 17.12 -15.95
CA GLU A 100 -6.94 16.97 -15.22
C GLU A 100 -6.83 15.86 -14.17
N GLU A 101 -6.32 14.69 -14.55
CA GLU A 101 -6.05 13.58 -13.61
C GLU A 101 -5.14 14.02 -12.45
N ALA A 102 -4.18 14.90 -12.71
CA ALA A 102 -3.29 15.44 -11.67
C ALA A 102 -3.97 16.50 -10.78
N GLN A 103 -4.94 17.25 -11.31
CA GLN A 103 -5.72 18.24 -10.56
C GLN A 103 -6.83 17.59 -9.73
N ASP A 104 -7.43 16.51 -10.24
CA ASP A 104 -8.46 15.73 -9.55
C ASP A 104 -7.87 14.68 -8.58
N ALA A 105 -6.59 14.75 -8.28
CA ALA A 105 -5.93 13.87 -7.32
C ALA A 105 -6.46 14.14 -5.90
N SER A 106 -7.73 13.83 -5.67
CA SER A 106 -8.28 13.63 -4.34
C SER A 106 -7.62 12.38 -3.74
N GLU A 107 -7.26 12.46 -2.47
CA GLU A 107 -6.80 11.30 -1.70
C GLU A 107 -7.84 10.18 -1.87
N GLU A 108 -7.46 9.10 -2.51
CA GLU A 108 -8.29 7.91 -2.59
C GLU A 108 -8.13 7.14 -1.28
N VAL A 109 -9.23 6.94 -0.57
CA VAL A 109 -9.23 6.16 0.66
C VAL A 109 -9.45 4.70 0.30
N ARG A 110 -8.51 3.84 0.68
CA ARG A 110 -8.62 2.38 0.52
C ARG A 110 -8.82 1.69 1.84
N MET A 111 -9.48 0.57 1.78
CA MET A 111 -9.62 -0.33 2.92
C MET A 111 -8.54 -1.41 2.85
N GLY A 112 -7.97 -1.72 4.00
CA GLY A 112 -7.04 -2.83 4.17
C GLY A 112 -7.12 -3.44 5.55
N TYR A 113 -6.19 -4.32 5.85
CA TYR A 113 -6.12 -5.06 7.10
C TYR A 113 -4.77 -4.87 7.77
N ALA A 114 -4.82 -4.51 9.05
CA ALA A 114 -3.68 -4.43 9.94
C ALA A 114 -3.74 -5.57 10.98
N TYR A 115 -2.58 -5.98 11.44
CA TYR A 115 -2.45 -7.14 12.32
C TYR A 115 -1.79 -6.75 13.63
N GLN A 116 -2.42 -7.12 14.73
CA GLN A 116 -1.91 -6.90 16.09
C GLN A 116 -1.63 -8.25 16.74
N ASP A 117 -0.44 -8.44 17.28
CA ASP A 117 -0.12 -9.60 18.10
C ASP A 117 -1.03 -9.64 19.33
N ALA A 118 -1.83 -10.66 19.45
CA ALA A 118 -2.79 -10.77 20.53
C ALA A 118 -2.16 -11.15 21.89
N ILE A 119 -0.87 -11.49 21.92
CA ILE A 119 -0.13 -11.79 23.15
C ILE A 119 0.53 -10.55 23.72
N SER A 120 1.30 -9.84 22.90
CA SER A 120 2.06 -8.66 23.31
C SER A 120 1.25 -7.36 23.18
N GLY A 121 0.27 -7.32 22.29
CA GLY A 121 -0.46 -6.10 21.92
C GLY A 121 0.28 -5.24 20.89
N ASN A 122 1.45 -5.67 20.43
CA ASN A 122 2.24 -4.92 19.44
C ASN A 122 1.64 -5.04 18.04
N TRP A 123 1.71 -3.98 17.26
CA TRP A 123 1.35 -4.00 15.85
C TRP A 123 2.43 -4.70 15.03
N LEU A 124 2.00 -5.62 14.17
CA LEU A 124 2.89 -6.22 13.18
C LEU A 124 3.09 -5.24 12.02
N PRO A 125 4.30 -5.04 11.51
CA PRO A 125 4.56 -4.19 10.36
C PRO A 125 4.13 -4.90 9.06
N ARG A 126 2.86 -5.24 8.99
CA ARG A 126 2.26 -5.95 7.87
C ARG A 126 0.86 -5.43 7.61
N PHE A 127 0.59 -5.12 6.34
CA PHE A 127 -0.72 -4.69 5.87
C PHE A 127 -1.07 -5.46 4.60
N THR A 128 -2.35 -5.74 4.41
CA THR A 128 -2.83 -6.43 3.20
C THR A 128 -4.14 -5.78 2.76
N GLU A 129 -4.37 -5.73 1.46
CA GLU A 129 -5.65 -5.27 0.90
C GLU A 129 -6.74 -6.33 1.07
N GLU A 130 -6.33 -7.60 0.97
CA GLU A 130 -7.20 -8.76 1.18
C GLU A 130 -6.71 -9.59 2.36
N LEU A 131 -7.63 -10.28 3.02
CA LEU A 131 -7.28 -11.22 4.07
C LEU A 131 -6.68 -12.49 3.44
N PRO A 132 -5.45 -12.86 3.79
CA PRO A 132 -4.83 -14.11 3.35
C PRO A 132 -5.39 -15.31 4.13
N GLU A 133 -6.72 -15.49 4.05
CA GLU A 133 -7.43 -16.50 4.81
C GLU A 133 -7.26 -17.89 4.18
N ILE A 134 -7.06 -18.87 5.04
CA ILE A 134 -6.95 -20.27 4.65
C ILE A 134 -7.93 -21.12 5.44
N GLU A 135 -8.35 -22.21 4.84
CA GLU A 135 -9.22 -23.20 5.49
C GLU A 135 -8.41 -24.40 6.00
N ALA A 136 -8.75 -24.85 7.19
CA ALA A 136 -8.26 -26.14 7.65
C ALA A 136 -8.89 -27.27 6.81
N LYS A 137 -8.08 -28.21 6.34
CA LYS A 137 -8.57 -29.39 5.63
C LYS A 137 -9.56 -30.21 6.48
N ARG A 138 -9.27 -30.31 7.77
CA ARG A 138 -10.11 -30.97 8.77
C ARG A 138 -9.68 -30.55 10.18
N VAL A 139 -10.51 -30.87 11.13
CA VAL A 139 -10.17 -30.79 12.56
C VAL A 139 -9.93 -32.23 13.03
N ASP A 140 -8.86 -32.48 13.77
CA ASP A 140 -8.58 -33.80 14.32
C ASP A 140 -9.47 -34.14 15.52
N GLU A 141 -9.38 -35.38 16.02
CA GLU A 141 -10.16 -35.86 17.16
C GLU A 141 -9.94 -35.06 18.46
N ARG A 142 -8.82 -34.34 18.53
CA ARG A 142 -8.48 -33.49 19.69
C ARG A 142 -8.86 -32.01 19.50
N GLY A 143 -9.53 -31.69 18.38
CA GLY A 143 -9.96 -30.33 18.07
C GLY A 143 -8.85 -29.44 17.45
N TYR A 144 -7.74 -30.01 16.99
CA TYR A 144 -6.67 -29.25 16.33
C TYR A 144 -6.88 -29.18 14.83
N PRO A 145 -6.68 -28.00 14.21
CA PRO A 145 -6.78 -27.84 12.78
C PRO A 145 -5.60 -28.53 12.07
N VAL A 146 -5.90 -29.16 10.95
CA VAL A 146 -4.93 -29.82 10.06
C VAL A 146 -4.97 -29.12 8.72
N PHE A 147 -3.84 -28.69 8.22
CA PHE A 147 -3.72 -27.98 6.96
C PHE A 147 -2.94 -28.79 5.93
N LEU A 148 -3.22 -28.57 4.66
CA LEU A 148 -2.36 -29.06 3.58
C LEU A 148 -1.12 -28.16 3.52
N ARG A 149 0.07 -28.79 3.57
CA ARG A 149 1.33 -28.07 3.39
C ARG A 149 1.48 -27.60 1.95
N ASP A 150 1.09 -28.46 1.05
CA ASP A 150 1.23 -28.34 -0.38
C ASP A 150 0.16 -29.21 -1.05
N LEU A 151 -0.53 -28.66 -2.03
CA LEU A 151 -1.61 -29.34 -2.74
C LEU A 151 -1.10 -30.56 -3.51
N ASP A 152 0.12 -30.51 -4.06
CA ASP A 152 0.67 -31.56 -4.91
C ASP A 152 1.18 -32.77 -4.09
N SER A 153 1.78 -32.51 -2.92
CA SER A 153 2.37 -33.58 -2.10
C SER A 153 1.38 -34.27 -1.17
N GLY A 154 0.21 -33.67 -0.94
CA GLY A 154 -0.78 -34.14 0.02
C GLY A 154 -0.29 -34.16 1.48
N LYS A 155 0.90 -33.64 1.75
CA LYS A 155 1.47 -33.59 3.11
C LYS A 155 0.65 -32.69 4.00
N GLU A 156 0.40 -33.17 5.22
CA GLU A 156 -0.36 -32.44 6.23
C GLU A 156 0.57 -31.80 7.27
N ASP A 157 0.22 -30.60 7.68
CA ASP A 157 0.81 -29.90 8.81
C ASP A 157 -0.21 -29.84 9.96
N ARG A 158 0.30 -30.08 11.18
CA ARG A 158 -0.44 -29.94 12.43
C ARG A 158 0.26 -28.89 13.26
N PRO A 159 -0.13 -27.62 13.11
CA PRO A 159 0.53 -26.55 13.84
C PRO A 159 0.21 -26.63 15.34
N PHE A 160 1.18 -26.23 16.14
CA PHE A 160 0.95 -26.01 17.55
C PHE A 160 0.15 -24.71 17.72
N ARG A 161 -0.89 -24.71 18.53
CA ARG A 161 -1.76 -23.56 18.75
C ARG A 161 -1.48 -22.92 20.09
N LEU A 162 -1.23 -21.60 20.07
CA LEU A 162 -1.12 -20.77 21.27
C LEU A 162 -2.50 -20.16 21.57
N ASN A 163 -3.10 -20.54 22.72
CA ASN A 163 -4.44 -20.11 23.11
C ASN A 163 -4.39 -18.96 24.12
N HIS A 164 -3.71 -17.86 23.78
CA HIS A 164 -3.63 -16.72 24.67
C HIS A 164 -3.99 -15.43 23.93
N PHE A 165 -5.14 -14.87 24.26
CA PHE A 165 -5.59 -13.59 23.74
C PHE A 165 -5.67 -12.58 24.88
N ARG A 166 -4.96 -11.47 24.77
CA ARG A 166 -5.20 -10.27 25.59
C ARG A 166 -6.25 -9.40 24.94
N GLU A 167 -6.93 -8.59 25.73
CA GLU A 167 -7.75 -7.51 25.19
C GLU A 167 -6.86 -6.56 24.40
N GLY A 168 -7.29 -6.25 23.16
CA GLY A 168 -6.57 -5.32 22.31
C GLY A 168 -6.83 -3.89 22.74
N THR A 169 -5.79 -3.09 22.84
CA THR A 169 -5.91 -1.64 22.96
C THR A 169 -5.71 -1.00 21.61
N LEU A 170 -6.57 -0.05 21.30
CA LEU A 170 -6.51 0.72 20.08
C LEU A 170 -5.52 1.87 20.28
N ASP A 171 -4.31 1.70 19.76
CA ASP A 171 -3.29 2.75 19.72
C ASP A 171 -3.05 3.15 18.28
N THR A 172 -3.62 4.28 17.89
CA THR A 172 -3.52 4.83 16.53
C THR A 172 -2.10 5.28 16.18
N ALA A 173 -1.35 5.80 17.16
CA ALA A 173 0.03 6.22 16.93
C ALA A 173 0.94 5.02 16.66
N ALA A 174 0.83 3.97 17.47
CA ALA A 174 1.59 2.73 17.27
C ALA A 174 1.20 2.01 15.95
N LEU A 175 -0.08 2.07 15.56
CA LEU A 175 -0.51 1.56 14.26
C LEU A 175 0.12 2.36 13.12
N PHE A 176 0.13 3.68 13.22
CA PHE A 176 0.74 4.54 12.20
C PHE A 176 2.24 4.26 12.05
N ASP A 177 2.96 4.10 13.16
CA ASP A 177 4.38 3.72 13.16
C ASP A 177 4.61 2.33 12.52
N ALA A 178 3.74 1.37 12.77
CA ALA A 178 3.80 0.06 12.14
C ALA A 178 3.54 0.15 10.62
N PHE A 179 2.61 1.00 10.20
CA PHE A 179 2.33 1.25 8.80
C PHE A 179 3.51 1.92 8.08
N GLN A 180 4.14 2.91 8.70
CA GLN A 180 5.33 3.55 8.14
C GLN A 180 6.50 2.57 7.99
N ARG A 181 6.71 1.68 8.98
CA ARG A 181 7.70 0.60 8.87
C ARG A 181 7.38 -0.34 7.73
N TYR A 182 6.13 -0.77 7.61
CA TYR A 182 5.68 -1.63 6.50
C TYR A 182 5.97 -1.00 5.13
N ARG A 183 5.67 0.30 4.97
CA ARG A 183 5.92 1.03 3.72
C ARG A 183 7.42 1.10 3.40
N THR A 184 8.25 1.37 4.41
CA THR A 184 9.71 1.42 4.25
C THR A 184 10.26 0.06 3.81
N ASP A 185 9.81 -1.03 4.46
CA ASP A 185 10.22 -2.39 4.10
C ASP A 185 9.74 -2.77 2.69
N HIS A 186 8.55 -2.32 2.31
CA HIS A 186 7.99 -2.53 0.98
C HIS A 186 8.80 -1.80 -0.11
N ASP A 187 9.21 -0.55 0.13
CA ASP A 187 10.07 0.21 -0.78
C ASP A 187 11.45 -0.45 -0.98
N HIS A 188 11.99 -1.08 0.05
CA HIS A 188 13.23 -1.83 -0.05
C HIS A 188 13.07 -3.14 -0.85
N ALA A 189 11.90 -3.78 -0.79
CA ALA A 189 11.63 -5.04 -1.45
C ALA A 189 11.20 -4.88 -2.92
N LYS A 190 10.45 -3.82 -3.23
CA LYS A 190 9.97 -3.50 -4.58
C LYS A 190 10.57 -2.18 -5.03
N GLN A 191 11.28 -2.20 -6.13
CA GLN A 191 11.79 -0.97 -6.73
C GLN A 191 10.64 -0.14 -7.33
N ARG A 192 10.27 0.98 -6.69
CA ARG A 192 9.69 2.22 -7.25
C ARG A 192 8.17 2.34 -7.38
N ASP A 193 7.73 3.60 -7.14
CA ASP A 193 6.50 4.26 -7.62
C ASP A 193 5.19 3.50 -7.37
N ASP A 194 5.06 2.91 -6.19
CA ASP A 194 3.84 2.32 -5.70
C ASP A 194 3.07 3.38 -4.86
N GLU A 195 1.75 3.33 -4.91
CA GLU A 195 0.83 4.15 -4.13
C GLU A 195 1.08 4.07 -2.62
N LEU A 196 1.75 3.00 -2.17
CA LEU A 196 2.17 2.77 -0.78
C LEU A 196 3.62 3.19 -0.51
N SER A 197 4.33 3.77 -1.47
CA SER A 197 5.72 4.19 -1.27
C SER A 197 5.87 5.10 -0.06
N ALA A 198 6.92 4.89 0.74
CA ALA A 198 7.25 5.72 1.89
C ALA A 198 7.59 7.17 1.52
N ARG A 199 7.88 7.43 0.23
CA ARG A 199 8.10 8.78 -0.31
C ARG A 199 6.83 9.61 -0.36
N VAL A 200 5.68 8.95 -0.40
CA VAL A 200 4.38 9.60 -0.38
C VAL A 200 4.00 9.89 1.06
N ARG A 201 3.63 11.14 1.36
CA ARG A 201 3.21 11.53 2.70
C ARG A 201 1.79 11.05 2.97
N ILE A 202 1.64 10.16 3.95
CA ILE A 202 0.35 9.75 4.50
C ILE A 202 0.29 10.28 5.93
N GLU A 203 -0.74 11.04 6.25
CA GLU A 203 -0.84 11.75 7.53
C GLU A 203 -1.60 10.99 8.59
N SER A 204 -2.55 10.13 8.20
CA SER A 204 -3.38 9.41 9.16
C SER A 204 -3.91 8.10 8.62
N LEU A 205 -4.31 7.24 9.55
CA LEU A 205 -5.07 6.01 9.32
C LEU A 205 -6.33 6.08 10.17
N SER A 206 -7.41 5.51 9.67
CA SER A 206 -8.67 5.39 10.40
C SER A 206 -9.05 3.93 10.58
N PHE A 207 -9.68 3.61 11.69
CA PHE A 207 -10.27 2.29 11.92
C PHE A 207 -11.71 2.23 11.45
N VAL A 208 -12.12 1.05 11.04
CA VAL A 208 -13.53 0.71 10.91
C VAL A 208 -14.00 0.25 12.29
N GLU A 209 -15.02 0.89 12.83
CA GLU A 209 -15.59 0.53 14.14
C GLU A 209 -15.92 -0.96 14.20
N ASP A 210 -15.71 -1.56 15.38
CA ASP A 210 -15.97 -2.97 15.69
C ASP A 210 -15.34 -3.98 14.72
N SER A 211 -14.26 -3.59 14.04
CA SER A 211 -13.62 -4.43 13.05
C SER A 211 -12.60 -5.43 13.61
N ALA A 212 -12.23 -5.32 14.89
CA ALA A 212 -11.27 -6.22 15.51
C ALA A 212 -11.79 -7.65 15.57
N GLN A 213 -11.13 -8.56 14.89
CA GLN A 213 -11.51 -9.97 14.87
C GLN A 213 -10.34 -10.84 15.35
N PRO A 214 -10.56 -11.78 16.29
CA PRO A 214 -9.55 -12.74 16.67
C PRO A 214 -9.36 -13.77 15.54
N MET A 215 -8.11 -13.96 15.14
CA MET A 215 -7.71 -14.91 14.11
C MET A 215 -6.40 -15.59 14.49
N TRP A 216 -6.05 -16.62 13.76
CA TRP A 216 -4.84 -17.39 13.94
C TRP A 216 -3.93 -17.21 12.73
N LEU A 217 -2.72 -16.75 12.97
CA LEU A 217 -1.69 -16.62 11.95
C LEU A 217 -0.81 -17.87 11.93
N TRP A 218 -0.67 -18.46 10.77
CA TRP A 218 0.18 -19.62 10.52
C TRP A 218 1.46 -19.24 9.78
#